data_00c0224dc5c6461ff543d43ccb95efd9
#
_entry.id   00c0224dc5c6461ff543d43ccb95efd9
#
_cell.length_a   1.000
_cell.length_b   1.000
_cell.length_c   1.000
_cell.angle_alpha   90.00
_cell.angle_beta   90.00
_cell.angle_gamma   90.00
#
_symmetry.space_group_name_H-M   'P 1'
#
loop_
_entity.id
_entity.type
_entity.pdbx_description
1 polymer ?
#
loop_
_entity_poly.entity_id
_entity_poly.type
_entity_poly.pdbx_seq_one_letter_code
_entity_poly.pdbx_strand_id
1 'polypeptide(L)'
;MKRWFRRHPVLAWALYDWGNSAFATTVMAGFFPVTFRQFWSLDGDPAVTTARLGYANGIAGLIVALLAPLLGALADRSSRRKQWLLGWTTLGALATAGLYFAGRGEWQAAALLYCLGTMGFNGGIVFSDALLPFVARARDYDRVSAFGYALGYVGGGLLFLINVLMVLHPGWFGLASEAQAVRCAFLSVAIWWALFTLPLLLGVRESGACAAAEGTGATAGAGGIAAGWRELWHTLRAAREQRALWLFLFAYWLYIDGVNTVIKMAVDFGMAIGLPAAGLIRALLLTQFVAFPAALAFGRLGARIGARRAILLGIGVYTGVALWAMVLDSVAGFYAMAVVVGLVQGGVQSLSRSLYARFVPAGKSAEYFGFYNMVGKFATVIGPVLIALTATLTGNARGAIASVALLFLAGGVLLWRVQEPPAGSSA
;
A
#
# COMPACT_ATOMS: atom_id res chain seq x y z
N MET A 1 13.40 17.28 20.17
CA MET A 1 12.76 16.38 19.18
C MET A 1 11.92 17.14 18.15
N LYS A 2 10.85 17.87 18.53
CA LYS A 2 9.94 18.61 17.64
C LYS A 2 10.68 19.60 16.71
N ARG A 3 11.64 20.38 17.20
CA ARG A 3 12.43 21.36 16.39
C ARG A 3 13.30 20.67 15.35
N TRP A 4 13.83 19.50 15.64
CA TRP A 4 14.68 18.73 14.74
C TRP A 4 13.87 18.16 13.57
N PHE A 5 12.74 17.50 13.83
CA PHE A 5 11.86 16.98 12.77
C PHE A 5 11.26 18.07 11.88
N ARG A 6 11.02 19.27 12.45
CA ARG A 6 10.58 20.43 11.64
C ARG A 6 11.63 20.94 10.65
N ARG A 7 12.92 20.65 10.89
CA ARG A 7 14.02 20.95 9.95
C ARG A 7 14.17 19.85 8.89
N HIS A 8 13.63 18.65 9.13
CA HIS A 8 13.73 17.51 8.24
C HIS A 8 12.34 16.93 7.92
N PRO A 9 11.42 17.70 7.29
CA PRO A 9 10.02 17.29 7.10
C PRO A 9 9.89 16.06 6.20
N VAL A 10 10.77 15.89 5.21
CA VAL A 10 10.79 14.71 4.33
C VAL A 10 11.09 13.44 5.13
N LEU A 11 12.08 13.47 6.01
CA LEU A 11 12.39 12.32 6.86
C LEU A 11 11.24 12.03 7.85
N ALA A 12 10.69 13.09 8.46
CA ALA A 12 9.56 12.95 9.38
C ALA A 12 8.34 12.30 8.72
N TRP A 13 8.06 12.65 7.46
CA TRP A 13 7.01 12.05 6.65
C TRP A 13 7.33 10.60 6.25
N ALA A 14 8.55 10.33 5.78
CA ALA A 14 8.96 9.01 5.33
C ALA A 14 9.04 7.98 6.48
N LEU A 15 9.25 8.42 7.72
CA LEU A 15 9.18 7.55 8.91
C LEU A 15 7.77 7.02 9.18
N TYR A 16 6.73 7.63 8.65
CA TYR A 16 5.40 7.04 8.66
C TYR A 16 5.35 5.76 7.82
N ASP A 17 5.93 5.79 6.60
CA ASP A 17 6.01 4.61 5.74
C ASP A 17 6.86 3.50 6.40
N TRP A 18 7.94 3.85 7.12
CA TRP A 18 8.72 2.93 7.93
C TRP A 18 7.87 2.20 8.97
N GLY A 19 7.01 2.91 9.70
CA GLY A 19 6.15 2.32 10.74
C GLY A 19 4.99 1.53 10.15
N ASN A 20 4.28 2.14 9.21
CA ASN A 20 3.06 1.62 8.61
C ASN A 20 3.28 0.33 7.80
N SER A 21 4.42 0.21 7.10
CA SER A 21 4.75 -0.97 6.30
C SER A 21 4.90 -2.25 7.12
N ALA A 22 5.16 -2.15 8.42
CA ALA A 22 5.21 -3.31 9.31
C ALA A 22 3.86 -4.04 9.41
N PHE A 23 2.75 -3.31 9.32
CA PHE A 23 1.42 -3.94 9.26
C PHE A 23 1.23 -4.76 7.98
N ALA A 24 1.63 -4.22 6.83
CA ALA A 24 1.53 -4.93 5.56
C ALA A 24 2.40 -6.20 5.53
N THR A 25 3.64 -6.14 6.02
CA THR A 25 4.59 -7.26 5.97
C THR A 25 4.31 -8.30 7.04
N THR A 26 4.20 -7.88 8.29
CA THR A 26 4.08 -8.80 9.44
C THR A 26 2.66 -9.31 9.62
N VAL A 27 1.66 -8.41 9.53
CA VAL A 27 0.26 -8.79 9.77
C VAL A 27 -0.36 -9.32 8.49
N MET A 28 -0.50 -8.50 7.44
CA MET A 28 -1.29 -8.88 6.26
C MET A 28 -0.67 -10.03 5.47
N ALA A 29 0.63 -9.98 5.20
CA ALA A 29 1.32 -10.99 4.40
C ALA A 29 1.92 -12.13 5.22
N GLY A 30 2.35 -11.85 6.45
CA GLY A 30 3.07 -12.79 7.30
C GLY A 30 2.15 -13.64 8.18
N PHE A 31 1.95 -13.19 9.41
CA PHE A 31 1.41 -14.06 10.48
C PHE A 31 -0.11 -14.17 10.50
N PHE A 32 -0.87 -13.14 10.11
CA PHE A 32 -2.33 -13.20 10.25
C PHE A 32 -2.98 -14.33 9.47
N PRO A 33 -2.68 -14.57 8.16
CA PRO A 33 -3.31 -15.66 7.41
C PRO A 33 -3.03 -17.04 8.01
N VAL A 34 -1.80 -17.27 8.47
CA VAL A 34 -1.38 -18.54 9.09
C VAL A 34 -2.07 -18.74 10.44
N THR A 35 -2.02 -17.72 11.31
CA THR A 35 -2.62 -17.77 12.66
C THR A 35 -4.15 -17.87 12.56
N PHE A 36 -4.76 -17.19 11.60
CA PHE A 36 -6.20 -17.27 11.38
C PHE A 36 -6.63 -18.69 11.07
N ARG A 37 -5.88 -19.39 10.22
CA ARG A 37 -6.18 -20.78 9.84
C ARG A 37 -5.89 -21.77 10.96
N GLN A 38 -4.78 -21.60 11.70
CA GLN A 38 -4.30 -22.62 12.64
C GLN A 38 -4.79 -22.41 14.08
N PHE A 39 -5.11 -21.17 14.46
CA PHE A 39 -5.40 -20.84 15.84
C PHE A 39 -6.81 -20.29 16.06
N TRP A 40 -7.31 -19.42 15.18
CA TRP A 40 -8.61 -18.80 15.34
C TRP A 40 -9.76 -19.53 14.65
N SER A 41 -9.55 -20.10 13.46
CA SER A 41 -10.58 -20.84 12.70
C SER A 41 -10.40 -22.33 12.92
N LEU A 42 -11.17 -22.91 13.84
CA LEU A 42 -11.04 -24.33 14.22
C LEU A 42 -11.93 -25.27 13.39
N ASP A 43 -12.73 -24.74 12.45
CA ASP A 43 -13.75 -25.50 11.70
C ASP A 43 -13.20 -26.51 10.67
N GLY A 44 -11.88 -26.67 10.58
CA GLY A 44 -11.22 -27.72 9.80
C GLY A 44 -11.27 -27.61 8.28
N ASP A 45 -12.20 -26.81 7.70
CA ASP A 45 -12.29 -26.62 6.25
C ASP A 45 -11.44 -25.44 5.76
N PRO A 46 -10.37 -25.70 4.99
CA PRO A 46 -9.53 -24.65 4.42
C PRO A 46 -10.30 -23.69 3.51
N ALA A 47 -11.33 -24.15 2.79
CA ALA A 47 -12.11 -23.31 1.88
C ALA A 47 -12.93 -22.27 2.65
N VAL A 48 -13.58 -22.69 3.75
CA VAL A 48 -14.33 -21.77 4.64
C VAL A 48 -13.40 -20.73 5.26
N THR A 49 -12.23 -21.12 5.73
CA THR A 49 -11.25 -20.21 6.32
C THR A 49 -10.74 -19.17 5.29
N THR A 50 -10.45 -19.63 4.08
CA THR A 50 -10.04 -18.75 2.97
C THR A 50 -11.14 -17.77 2.60
N ALA A 51 -12.39 -18.22 2.55
CA ALA A 51 -13.55 -17.36 2.28
C ALA A 51 -13.73 -16.28 3.36
N ARG A 52 -13.62 -16.65 4.66
CA ARG A 52 -13.68 -15.68 5.79
C ARG A 52 -12.60 -14.60 5.70
N LEU A 53 -11.37 -14.99 5.38
CA LEU A 53 -10.27 -14.05 5.13
C LEU A 53 -10.53 -13.14 3.93
N GLY A 54 -11.03 -13.71 2.85
CA GLY A 54 -11.43 -12.98 1.65
C GLY A 54 -12.49 -11.93 1.95
N TYR A 55 -13.55 -12.31 2.69
CA TYR A 55 -14.59 -11.36 3.12
C TYR A 55 -14.05 -10.26 4.02
N ALA A 56 -13.21 -10.58 5.02
CA ALA A 56 -12.61 -9.58 5.90
C ALA A 56 -11.78 -8.55 5.12
N ASN A 57 -10.93 -9.02 4.21
CA ASN A 57 -10.14 -8.14 3.34
C ASN A 57 -11.02 -7.32 2.37
N GLY A 58 -12.01 -7.96 1.76
CA GLY A 58 -12.92 -7.32 0.80
C GLY A 58 -13.76 -6.22 1.44
N ILE A 59 -14.36 -6.51 2.60
CA ILE A 59 -15.18 -5.54 3.35
C ILE A 59 -14.31 -4.35 3.79
N ALA A 60 -13.14 -4.60 4.40
CA ALA A 60 -12.23 -3.53 4.81
C ALA A 60 -11.80 -2.65 3.63
N GLY A 61 -11.41 -3.30 2.51
CA GLY A 61 -11.02 -2.59 1.29
C GLY A 61 -12.15 -1.76 0.69
N LEU A 62 -13.36 -2.32 0.62
CA LEU A 62 -14.54 -1.64 0.08
C LEU A 62 -14.94 -0.42 0.92
N ILE A 63 -14.99 -0.58 2.24
CA ILE A 63 -15.33 0.53 3.15
C ILE A 63 -14.36 1.69 2.96
N VAL A 64 -13.05 1.41 2.96
CA VAL A 64 -12.04 2.46 2.78
C VAL A 64 -12.12 3.05 1.37
N ALA A 65 -12.28 2.23 0.33
CA ALA A 65 -12.39 2.71 -1.04
C ALA A 65 -13.55 3.70 -1.22
N LEU A 66 -14.71 3.41 -0.63
CA LEU A 66 -15.89 4.28 -0.71
C LEU A 66 -15.76 5.54 0.16
N LEU A 67 -15.13 5.41 1.33
CA LEU A 67 -15.01 6.54 2.27
C LEU A 67 -13.82 7.45 1.97
N ALA A 68 -12.72 6.94 1.39
CA ALA A 68 -11.48 7.70 1.23
C ALA A 68 -11.65 9.05 0.49
N PRO A 69 -12.35 9.15 -0.66
CA PRO A 69 -12.55 10.43 -1.34
C PRO A 69 -13.37 11.41 -0.51
N LEU A 70 -14.44 10.92 0.14
CA LEU A 70 -15.32 11.74 0.97
C LEU A 70 -14.58 12.31 2.19
N LEU A 71 -13.87 11.44 2.91
CA LEU A 71 -13.09 11.84 4.08
C LEU A 71 -11.91 12.74 3.67
N GLY A 72 -11.35 12.53 2.48
CA GLY A 72 -10.35 13.40 1.88
C GLY A 72 -10.88 14.81 1.65
N ALA A 73 -12.06 14.95 1.05
CA ALA A 73 -12.71 16.23 0.83
C ALA A 73 -13.00 16.98 2.15
N LEU A 74 -13.46 16.24 3.17
CA LEU A 74 -13.68 16.81 4.51
C LEU A 74 -12.37 17.25 5.19
N ALA A 75 -11.29 16.48 5.00
CA ALA A 75 -9.98 16.80 5.55
C ALA A 75 -9.35 18.01 4.88
N ASP A 76 -9.51 18.17 3.56
CA ASP A 76 -9.02 19.31 2.80
C ASP A 76 -9.72 20.61 3.24
N ARG A 77 -11.05 20.57 3.40
CA ARG A 77 -11.82 21.73 3.91
C ARG A 77 -11.42 22.16 5.31
N SER A 78 -11.15 21.21 6.19
CA SER A 78 -10.77 21.49 7.58
C SER A 78 -9.29 21.78 7.75
N SER A 79 -8.46 21.59 6.72
CA SER A 79 -6.99 21.63 6.79
C SER A 79 -6.41 20.77 7.95
N ARG A 80 -7.07 19.63 8.25
CA ARG A 80 -6.76 18.77 9.40
C ARG A 80 -6.31 17.36 8.99
N ARG A 81 -5.57 17.23 7.89
CA ARG A 81 -5.14 15.94 7.33
C ARG A 81 -4.36 15.08 8.34
N LYS A 82 -3.50 15.70 9.17
CA LYS A 82 -2.76 14.99 10.23
C LYS A 82 -3.68 14.46 11.34
N GLN A 83 -4.75 15.13 11.66
CA GLN A 83 -5.72 14.63 12.66
C GLN A 83 -6.45 13.41 12.13
N TRP A 84 -6.85 13.43 10.84
CA TRP A 84 -7.43 12.27 10.18
C TRP A 84 -6.43 11.10 10.10
N LEU A 85 -5.17 11.37 9.74
CA LEU A 85 -4.11 10.37 9.75
C LEU A 85 -3.95 9.76 11.15
N LEU A 86 -3.90 10.60 12.21
CA LEU A 86 -3.79 10.12 13.57
C LEU A 86 -4.98 9.24 13.97
N GLY A 87 -6.20 9.64 13.62
CA GLY A 87 -7.41 8.85 13.90
C GLY A 87 -7.34 7.45 13.26
N TRP A 88 -7.02 7.38 11.97
CA TRP A 88 -6.88 6.11 11.27
C TRP A 88 -5.71 5.26 11.80
N THR A 89 -4.56 5.87 12.07
CA THR A 89 -3.42 5.17 12.66
C THR A 89 -3.74 4.63 14.04
N THR A 90 -4.44 5.41 14.88
CA THR A 90 -4.86 4.97 16.22
C THR A 90 -5.81 3.79 16.13
N LEU A 91 -6.83 3.86 15.25
CA LEU A 91 -7.74 2.75 14.98
C LEU A 91 -6.96 1.48 14.57
N GLY A 92 -6.05 1.63 13.60
CA GLY A 92 -5.26 0.52 13.08
C GLY A 92 -4.33 -0.08 14.13
N ALA A 93 -3.61 0.74 14.87
CA ALA A 93 -2.69 0.29 15.92
C ALA A 93 -3.43 -0.40 17.08
N LEU A 94 -4.54 0.18 17.56
CA LEU A 94 -5.35 -0.44 18.63
C LEU A 94 -5.98 -1.76 18.17
N ALA A 95 -6.51 -1.83 16.97
CA ALA A 95 -7.05 -3.06 16.42
C ALA A 95 -5.97 -4.14 16.26
N THR A 96 -4.77 -3.76 15.80
CA THR A 96 -3.62 -4.67 15.68
C THR A 96 -3.15 -5.16 17.05
N ALA A 97 -3.08 -4.27 18.06
CA ALA A 97 -2.77 -4.65 19.44
C ALA A 97 -3.85 -5.58 20.02
N GLY A 98 -5.12 -5.35 19.65
CA GLY A 98 -6.25 -6.20 20.05
C GLY A 98 -6.10 -7.67 19.63
N LEU A 99 -5.42 -7.96 18.51
CA LEU A 99 -5.14 -9.33 18.08
C LEU A 99 -4.32 -10.14 19.09
N TYR A 100 -3.54 -9.48 19.94
CA TYR A 100 -2.85 -10.11 21.07
C TYR A 100 -3.81 -10.83 22.03
N PHE A 101 -5.02 -10.28 22.23
CA PHE A 101 -6.00 -10.76 23.19
C PHE A 101 -7.01 -11.76 22.59
N ALA A 102 -7.07 -11.89 21.26
CA ALA A 102 -7.97 -12.83 20.61
C ALA A 102 -7.63 -14.27 20.99
N GLY A 103 -8.59 -14.97 21.62
CA GLY A 103 -8.47 -16.33 22.10
C GLY A 103 -8.53 -17.38 20.97
N ARG A 104 -8.17 -18.62 21.31
CA ARG A 104 -8.27 -19.75 20.37
C ARG A 104 -9.73 -19.99 19.97
N GLY A 105 -10.02 -20.11 18.68
CA GLY A 105 -11.37 -20.30 18.14
C GLY A 105 -12.19 -19.03 17.93
N GLU A 106 -11.69 -17.86 18.37
CA GLU A 106 -12.39 -16.58 18.26
C GLU A 106 -12.16 -15.91 16.87
N TRP A 107 -12.47 -16.64 15.80
CA TRP A 107 -12.23 -16.15 14.44
C TRP A 107 -12.99 -14.86 14.11
N GLN A 108 -14.21 -14.65 14.67
CA GLN A 108 -15.00 -13.44 14.43
C GLN A 108 -14.30 -12.20 15.03
N ALA A 109 -13.81 -12.30 16.26
CA ALA A 109 -13.08 -11.22 16.91
C ALA A 109 -11.78 -10.92 16.16
N ALA A 110 -11.00 -11.94 15.77
CA ALA A 110 -9.79 -11.79 15.00
C ALA A 110 -10.06 -11.18 13.61
N ALA A 111 -11.11 -11.61 12.90
CA ALA A 111 -11.51 -11.06 11.60
C ALA A 111 -11.94 -9.60 11.71
N LEU A 112 -12.72 -9.24 12.74
CA LEU A 112 -13.15 -7.86 12.99
C LEU A 112 -11.94 -6.95 13.28
N LEU A 113 -11.05 -7.37 14.18
CA LEU A 113 -9.84 -6.61 14.52
C LEU A 113 -8.92 -6.46 13.30
N TYR A 114 -8.77 -7.49 12.50
CA TYR A 114 -8.02 -7.41 11.25
C TYR A 114 -8.67 -6.47 10.24
N CYS A 115 -9.98 -6.50 10.11
CA CYS A 115 -10.74 -5.57 9.26
C CYS A 115 -10.50 -4.12 9.70
N LEU A 116 -10.63 -3.81 10.98
CA LEU A 116 -10.37 -2.49 11.55
C LEU A 116 -8.90 -2.08 11.39
N GLY A 117 -7.96 -3.01 11.59
CA GLY A 117 -6.53 -2.81 11.34
C GLY A 117 -6.24 -2.44 9.90
N THR A 118 -6.84 -3.18 8.97
CA THR A 118 -6.71 -2.93 7.51
C THR A 118 -7.35 -1.60 7.10
N MET A 119 -8.49 -1.23 7.70
CA MET A 119 -9.10 0.09 7.50
C MET A 119 -8.18 1.20 7.99
N GLY A 120 -7.61 1.07 9.19
CA GLY A 120 -6.65 2.01 9.76
C GLY A 120 -5.41 2.18 8.88
N PHE A 121 -4.86 1.07 8.40
CA PHE A 121 -3.72 1.03 7.47
C PHE A 121 -4.01 1.78 6.16
N ASN A 122 -5.09 1.43 5.50
CA ASN A 122 -5.45 2.03 4.22
C ASN A 122 -5.86 3.50 4.35
N GLY A 123 -6.64 3.84 5.39
CA GLY A 123 -7.03 5.22 5.67
C GLY A 123 -5.82 6.09 6.01
N GLY A 124 -4.88 5.58 6.80
CA GLY A 124 -3.64 6.27 7.11
C GLY A 124 -2.79 6.59 5.88
N ILE A 125 -2.70 5.64 4.91
CA ILE A 125 -1.97 5.86 3.64
C ILE A 125 -2.58 7.02 2.85
N VAL A 126 -3.92 7.13 2.74
CA VAL A 126 -4.57 8.23 2.01
C VAL A 126 -4.07 9.59 2.51
N PHE A 127 -4.05 9.78 3.83
CA PHE A 127 -3.66 11.07 4.41
C PHE A 127 -2.14 11.26 4.44
N SER A 128 -1.36 10.18 4.54
CA SER A 128 0.10 10.26 4.40
C SER A 128 0.49 10.67 2.98
N ASP A 129 -0.11 10.06 1.97
CA ASP A 129 0.12 10.40 0.55
C ASP A 129 -0.30 11.86 0.28
N ALA A 130 -1.44 12.30 0.83
CA ALA A 130 -1.93 13.67 0.71
C ALA A 130 -0.99 14.72 1.32
N LEU A 131 -0.08 14.32 2.21
CA LEU A 131 0.92 15.21 2.79
C LEU A 131 2.18 15.36 1.92
N LEU A 132 2.37 14.58 0.85
CA LEU A 132 3.51 14.69 -0.06
C LEU A 132 3.73 16.12 -0.60
N PRO A 133 2.70 16.86 -1.06
CA PRO A 133 2.87 18.24 -1.54
C PRO A 133 3.31 19.24 -0.45
N PHE A 134 3.16 18.89 0.84
CA PHE A 134 3.55 19.76 1.97
C PHE A 134 4.99 19.54 2.42
N VAL A 135 5.59 18.41 2.02
CA VAL A 135 6.98 18.07 2.42
C VAL A 135 7.98 18.18 1.28
N ALA A 136 7.51 18.23 0.02
CA ALA A 136 8.35 18.26 -1.16
C ALA A 136 7.84 19.27 -2.19
N ARG A 137 8.72 19.76 -3.05
CA ARG A 137 8.37 20.54 -4.24
C ARG A 137 8.06 19.57 -5.39
N ALA A 138 7.24 19.97 -6.34
CA ALA A 138 6.84 19.13 -7.48
C ALA A 138 8.02 18.49 -8.24
N ARG A 139 9.14 19.21 -8.39
CA ARG A 139 10.38 18.70 -9.01
C ARG A 139 11.06 17.58 -8.22
N ASP A 140 10.78 17.48 -6.91
CA ASP A 140 11.43 16.54 -6.00
C ASP A 140 10.52 15.34 -5.66
N TYR A 141 9.25 15.31 -6.13
CA TYR A 141 8.27 14.28 -5.80
C TYR A 141 8.79 12.86 -6.05
N ASP A 142 9.48 12.62 -7.18
CA ASP A 142 9.98 11.29 -7.53
C ASP A 142 10.97 10.76 -6.50
N ARG A 143 11.91 11.62 -6.07
CA ARG A 143 12.93 11.26 -5.07
C ARG A 143 12.33 11.10 -3.68
N VAL A 144 11.44 12.02 -3.29
CA VAL A 144 10.82 12.01 -1.96
C VAL A 144 9.85 10.84 -1.82
N SER A 145 9.02 10.58 -2.83
CA SER A 145 8.13 9.44 -2.83
C SER A 145 8.91 8.12 -2.79
N ALA A 146 9.97 8.00 -3.60
CA ALA A 146 10.83 6.82 -3.59
C ALA A 146 11.55 6.62 -2.25
N PHE A 147 11.96 7.69 -1.58
CA PHE A 147 12.57 7.64 -0.25
C PHE A 147 11.58 7.13 0.81
N GLY A 148 10.31 7.57 0.77
CA GLY A 148 9.26 7.04 1.66
C GLY A 148 9.09 5.53 1.49
N TYR A 149 8.89 5.05 0.25
CA TYR A 149 8.78 3.62 -0.04
C TYR A 149 10.03 2.83 0.37
N ALA A 150 11.23 3.37 0.10
CA ALA A 150 12.48 2.75 0.49
C ALA A 150 12.55 2.55 2.02
N LEU A 151 12.23 3.58 2.81
CA LEU A 151 12.17 3.46 4.26
C LEU A 151 11.08 2.46 4.69
N GLY A 152 9.93 2.44 4.03
CA GLY A 152 8.87 1.46 4.28
C GLY A 152 9.36 0.02 4.12
N TYR A 153 10.09 -0.28 3.05
CA TYR A 153 10.65 -1.63 2.84
C TYR A 153 11.62 -2.04 3.93
N VAL A 154 12.52 -1.14 4.36
CA VAL A 154 13.45 -1.46 5.45
C VAL A 154 12.73 -1.57 6.80
N GLY A 155 11.85 -0.62 7.12
CA GLY A 155 11.14 -0.61 8.40
C GLY A 155 10.21 -1.81 8.58
N GLY A 156 9.44 -2.13 7.52
CA GLY A 156 8.60 -3.33 7.48
C GLY A 156 9.41 -4.62 7.49
N GLY A 157 10.46 -4.70 6.65
CA GLY A 157 11.33 -5.87 6.57
C GLY A 157 12.12 -6.14 7.85
N LEU A 158 12.63 -5.10 8.51
CA LEU A 158 13.37 -5.22 9.75
C LEU A 158 12.49 -5.75 10.89
N LEU A 159 11.31 -5.15 11.10
CA LEU A 159 10.42 -5.64 12.14
C LEU A 159 9.90 -7.04 11.82
N PHE A 160 9.61 -7.33 10.56
CA PHE A 160 9.22 -8.67 10.13
C PHE A 160 10.33 -9.70 10.42
N LEU A 161 11.59 -9.38 10.11
CA LEU A 161 12.74 -10.23 10.44
C LEU A 161 12.83 -10.49 11.95
N ILE A 162 12.71 -9.44 12.78
CA ILE A 162 12.72 -9.58 14.25
C ILE A 162 11.60 -10.50 14.70
N ASN A 163 10.38 -10.31 14.17
CA ASN A 163 9.23 -11.14 14.52
C ASN A 163 9.35 -12.58 14.05
N VAL A 164 9.94 -12.83 12.88
CA VAL A 164 10.26 -14.20 12.42
C VAL A 164 11.28 -14.87 13.36
N LEU A 165 12.34 -14.15 13.75
CA LEU A 165 13.31 -14.68 14.73
C LEU A 165 12.66 -14.94 16.09
N MET A 166 11.73 -14.09 16.52
CA MET A 166 10.97 -14.26 17.77
C MET A 166 10.11 -15.53 17.74
N VAL A 167 9.52 -15.85 16.61
CA VAL A 167 8.73 -17.09 16.43
C VAL A 167 9.62 -18.32 16.35
N LEU A 168 10.74 -18.26 15.61
CA LEU A 168 11.67 -19.39 15.45
C LEU A 168 12.46 -19.69 16.73
N HIS A 169 12.77 -18.66 17.52
CA HIS A 169 13.59 -18.75 18.73
C HIS A 169 12.92 -18.00 19.91
N PRO A 170 11.76 -18.46 20.41
CA PRO A 170 11.01 -17.73 21.46
C PRO A 170 11.83 -17.49 22.72
N GLY A 171 12.68 -18.46 23.08
CA GLY A 171 13.54 -18.38 24.28
C GLY A 171 14.55 -17.22 24.24
N TRP A 172 14.99 -16.76 23.07
CA TRP A 172 15.87 -15.59 22.96
C TRP A 172 15.20 -14.29 23.41
N PHE A 173 13.87 -14.27 23.35
CA PHE A 173 13.04 -13.11 23.71
C PHE A 173 12.31 -13.31 25.05
N GLY A 174 12.63 -14.37 25.79
CA GLY A 174 11.98 -14.68 27.09
C GLY A 174 10.52 -15.15 26.94
N LEU A 175 10.14 -15.69 25.76
CA LEU A 175 8.79 -16.16 25.47
C LEU A 175 8.70 -17.68 25.65
N ALA A 176 7.55 -18.14 26.16
CA ALA A 176 7.34 -19.55 26.50
C ALA A 176 6.99 -20.43 25.28
N SER A 177 6.47 -19.85 24.18
CA SER A 177 6.02 -20.62 23.01
C SER A 177 5.95 -19.78 21.73
N GLU A 178 5.93 -20.46 20.57
CA GLU A 178 5.68 -19.84 19.27
C GLU A 178 4.34 -19.09 19.22
N ALA A 179 3.29 -19.66 19.82
CA ALA A 179 1.98 -19.02 19.87
C ALA A 179 2.01 -17.69 20.64
N GLN A 180 2.78 -17.62 21.73
CA GLN A 180 3.00 -16.37 22.45
C GLN A 180 3.81 -15.40 21.59
N ALA A 181 4.83 -15.87 20.88
CA ALA A 181 5.66 -15.05 20.02
C ALA A 181 4.84 -14.41 18.89
N VAL A 182 3.95 -15.16 18.22
CA VAL A 182 3.05 -14.62 17.18
C VAL A 182 2.11 -13.55 17.77
N ARG A 183 1.56 -13.74 18.95
CA ARG A 183 0.73 -12.72 19.63
C ARG A 183 1.54 -11.48 19.94
N CYS A 184 2.76 -11.62 20.46
CA CYS A 184 3.69 -10.52 20.71
C CYS A 184 4.09 -9.80 19.42
N ALA A 185 4.16 -10.51 18.28
CA ALA A 185 4.44 -9.90 16.98
C ALA A 185 3.36 -8.87 16.61
N PHE A 186 2.07 -9.17 16.80
CA PHE A 186 1.00 -8.20 16.55
C PHE A 186 1.12 -6.96 17.45
N LEU A 187 1.44 -7.15 18.72
CA LEU A 187 1.65 -6.04 19.66
C LEU A 187 2.87 -5.19 19.27
N SER A 188 3.97 -5.83 18.86
CA SER A 188 5.17 -5.13 18.39
C SER A 188 4.90 -4.26 17.17
N VAL A 189 4.08 -4.73 16.21
CA VAL A 189 3.65 -3.96 15.04
C VAL A 189 2.84 -2.74 15.46
N ALA A 190 1.91 -2.88 16.38
CA ALA A 190 1.09 -1.77 16.88
C ALA A 190 1.96 -0.67 17.50
N ILE A 191 2.91 -1.06 18.37
CA ILE A 191 3.85 -0.14 19.02
C ILE A 191 4.76 0.53 17.98
N TRP A 192 5.33 -0.25 17.06
CA TRP A 192 6.20 0.25 15.99
C TRP A 192 5.48 1.29 15.13
N TRP A 193 4.28 0.98 14.68
CA TRP A 193 3.48 1.88 13.87
C TRP A 193 3.13 3.18 14.60
N ALA A 194 2.66 3.10 15.85
CA ALA A 194 2.37 4.27 16.67
C ALA A 194 3.62 5.13 16.90
N LEU A 195 4.76 4.51 17.26
CA LEU A 195 6.03 5.20 17.52
C LEU A 195 6.52 5.98 16.30
N PHE A 196 6.55 5.35 15.14
CA PHE A 196 7.05 5.97 13.90
C PHE A 196 6.06 6.92 13.23
N THR A 197 4.81 7.01 13.72
CA THR A 197 3.86 8.06 13.34
C THR A 197 4.17 9.40 14.01
N LEU A 198 4.75 9.39 15.22
CA LEU A 198 5.06 10.61 15.98
C LEU A 198 5.93 11.62 15.22
N PRO A 199 7.01 11.22 14.51
CA PRO A 199 7.81 12.15 13.72
C PRO A 199 7.01 12.96 12.71
N LEU A 200 6.10 12.31 11.98
CA LEU A 200 5.23 12.98 11.01
C LEU A 200 4.35 14.02 11.70
N LEU A 201 3.69 13.68 12.78
CA LEU A 201 2.81 14.58 13.53
C LEU A 201 3.56 15.81 14.06
N LEU A 202 4.82 15.63 14.50
CA LEU A 202 5.65 16.68 15.08
C LEU A 202 6.37 17.53 14.03
N GLY A 203 6.76 16.93 12.89
CA GLY A 203 7.66 17.52 11.89
C GLY A 203 6.95 18.16 10.72
N VAL A 204 5.90 17.54 10.19
CA VAL A 204 5.20 18.04 9.01
C VAL A 204 4.26 19.19 9.37
N ARG A 205 4.30 20.25 8.57
CA ARG A 205 3.38 21.39 8.69
C ARG A 205 2.38 21.38 7.55
N GLU A 206 1.12 21.63 7.84
CA GLU A 206 0.04 21.79 6.85
C GLU A 206 -0.15 23.26 6.41
N SER A 207 0.79 24.13 6.80
CA SER A 207 0.72 25.57 6.54
C SER A 207 1.04 25.88 5.08
N GLY A 208 0.08 26.36 4.34
CA GLY A 208 0.26 26.78 2.96
C GLY A 208 -1.03 26.94 2.16
N ALA A 209 -2.07 26.19 2.48
CA ALA A 209 -3.35 26.26 1.75
C ALA A 209 -4.35 27.28 2.35
N CYS A 210 -4.16 27.74 3.60
CA CYS A 210 -5.06 28.73 4.21
C CYS A 210 -4.94 30.13 3.61
N ALA A 211 -3.81 30.52 3.04
CA ALA A 211 -3.65 31.86 2.48
C ALA A 211 -4.46 32.08 1.18
N ALA A 212 -4.83 31.03 0.46
CA ALA A 212 -5.67 31.14 -0.73
C ALA A 212 -7.19 31.02 -0.43
N ALA A 213 -7.56 30.49 0.76
CA ALA A 213 -8.95 30.30 1.15
C ALA A 213 -9.54 31.47 1.96
N GLU A 214 -8.71 32.39 2.46
CA GLU A 214 -9.17 33.59 3.19
C GLU A 214 -9.91 34.61 2.30
N GLY A 215 -9.89 34.45 0.97
CA GLY A 215 -10.63 35.27 0.01
C GLY A 215 -12.10 34.87 -0.24
N THR A 216 -12.48 33.65 0.15
CA THR A 216 -13.86 33.19 0.05
C THR A 216 -14.39 32.87 1.45
N GLY A 217 -15.14 33.74 2.06
CA GLY A 217 -15.71 33.68 3.41
C GLY A 217 -16.59 32.47 3.73
N ALA A 218 -16.05 31.27 3.48
CA ALA A 218 -16.63 29.99 3.83
C ALA A 218 -16.31 29.67 5.29
N THR A 219 -17.26 29.97 6.17
CA THR A 219 -17.25 29.57 7.58
C THR A 219 -16.85 28.11 7.75
N ALA A 220 -15.68 27.89 8.35
CA ALA A 220 -15.15 26.57 8.70
C ALA A 220 -16.03 25.94 9.80
N GLY A 221 -17.18 25.38 9.43
CA GLY A 221 -18.04 24.75 10.44
C GLY A 221 -19.43 24.30 10.03
N ALA A 222 -20.01 24.83 8.97
CA ALA A 222 -21.43 24.61 8.69
C ALA A 222 -21.70 23.83 7.40
N GLY A 223 -21.22 22.60 7.34
CA GLY A 223 -21.53 21.75 6.18
C GLY A 223 -21.14 20.31 6.43
N GLY A 224 -22.02 19.57 7.10
CA GLY A 224 -21.83 18.16 7.38
C GLY A 224 -21.54 17.29 6.14
N ILE A 225 -21.68 15.99 6.25
CA ILE A 225 -21.44 14.97 5.20
C ILE A 225 -22.01 15.40 3.83
N ALA A 226 -23.18 16.05 3.79
CA ALA A 226 -23.82 16.57 2.57
C ALA A 226 -22.97 17.62 1.82
N ALA A 227 -22.22 18.44 2.54
CA ALA A 227 -21.29 19.40 1.92
C ALA A 227 -20.03 18.72 1.37
N GLY A 228 -19.55 17.68 2.05
CA GLY A 228 -18.47 16.82 1.53
C GLY A 228 -18.87 16.12 0.22
N TRP A 229 -20.09 15.60 0.13
CA TRP A 229 -20.62 15.00 -1.11
C TRP A 229 -20.76 16.02 -2.24
N ARG A 230 -21.15 17.23 -1.93
CA ARG A 230 -21.27 18.31 -2.93
C ARG A 230 -19.91 18.71 -3.48
N GLU A 231 -18.91 18.87 -2.61
CA GLU A 231 -17.52 19.15 -3.00
C GLU A 231 -16.97 18.02 -3.86
N LEU A 232 -17.13 16.77 -3.41
CA LEU A 232 -16.74 15.59 -4.15
C LEU A 232 -17.34 15.55 -5.56
N TRP A 233 -18.64 15.90 -5.68
CA TRP A 233 -19.33 15.94 -6.97
C TRP A 233 -18.79 17.05 -7.87
N HIS A 234 -18.48 18.21 -7.31
CA HIS A 234 -17.84 19.32 -8.04
C HIS A 234 -16.45 18.94 -8.52
N THR A 235 -15.65 18.30 -7.68
CA THR A 235 -14.32 17.84 -8.05
C THR A 235 -14.36 16.75 -9.12
N LEU A 236 -15.31 15.82 -9.04
CA LEU A 236 -15.51 14.80 -10.08
C LEU A 236 -15.89 15.44 -11.43
N ARG A 237 -16.74 16.47 -11.42
CA ARG A 237 -17.09 17.21 -12.65
C ARG A 237 -15.89 17.95 -13.22
N ALA A 238 -15.13 18.68 -12.38
CA ALA A 238 -13.94 19.39 -12.80
C ALA A 238 -12.83 18.42 -13.29
N ALA A 239 -12.63 17.30 -12.59
CA ALA A 239 -11.69 16.27 -13.00
C ALA A 239 -12.08 15.61 -14.34
N ARG A 240 -13.37 15.60 -14.69
CA ARG A 240 -13.86 15.04 -15.97
C ARG A 240 -13.23 15.72 -17.19
N GLU A 241 -12.85 16.99 -17.07
CA GLU A 241 -12.19 17.76 -18.13
C GLU A 241 -10.69 17.44 -18.24
N GLN A 242 -10.10 16.85 -17.20
CA GLN A 242 -8.69 16.48 -17.17
C GLN A 242 -8.46 15.08 -17.78
N ARG A 243 -8.50 14.99 -19.10
CA ARG A 243 -8.32 13.73 -19.84
C ARG A 243 -7.05 12.97 -19.44
N ALA A 244 -5.95 13.68 -19.17
CA ALA A 244 -4.67 13.06 -18.80
C ALA A 244 -4.75 12.38 -17.40
N LEU A 245 -5.47 12.98 -16.44
CA LEU A 245 -5.69 12.40 -15.12
C LEU A 245 -6.48 11.09 -15.20
N TRP A 246 -7.60 11.09 -15.92
CA TRP A 246 -8.41 9.88 -16.07
C TRP A 246 -7.67 8.77 -16.81
N LEU A 247 -6.95 9.12 -17.86
CA LEU A 247 -6.13 8.17 -18.61
C LEU A 247 -5.06 7.55 -17.71
N PHE A 248 -4.44 8.37 -16.83
CA PHE A 248 -3.49 7.88 -15.84
C PHE A 248 -4.17 6.95 -14.82
N LEU A 249 -5.33 7.32 -14.28
CA LEU A 249 -6.04 6.50 -13.29
C LEU A 249 -6.49 5.14 -13.87
N PHE A 250 -6.94 5.09 -15.13
CA PHE A 250 -7.27 3.83 -15.81
C PHE A 250 -6.01 2.99 -16.09
N ALA A 251 -4.91 3.62 -16.52
CA ALA A 251 -3.63 2.94 -16.69
C ALA A 251 -3.16 2.37 -15.35
N TYR A 252 -3.19 3.21 -14.30
CA TYR A 252 -2.83 2.84 -12.93
C TYR A 252 -3.65 1.67 -12.43
N TRP A 253 -4.96 1.71 -12.59
CA TRP A 253 -5.86 0.62 -12.20
C TRP A 253 -5.40 -0.72 -12.78
N LEU A 254 -5.12 -0.78 -14.08
CA LEU A 254 -4.73 -2.02 -14.74
C LEU A 254 -3.35 -2.51 -14.31
N TYR A 255 -2.30 -1.67 -14.39
CA TYR A 255 -0.97 -2.17 -14.09
C TYR A 255 -0.73 -2.39 -12.60
N ILE A 256 -1.40 -1.62 -11.70
CA ILE A 256 -1.27 -1.85 -10.26
C ILE A 256 -2.06 -3.07 -9.79
N ASP A 257 -3.16 -3.43 -10.49
CA ASP A 257 -3.82 -4.72 -10.30
C ASP A 257 -2.86 -5.87 -10.63
N GLY A 258 -2.17 -5.79 -11.76
CA GLY A 258 -1.11 -6.74 -12.11
C GLY A 258 -0.02 -6.84 -11.04
N VAL A 259 0.51 -5.70 -10.56
CA VAL A 259 1.52 -5.67 -9.48
C VAL A 259 0.99 -6.31 -8.20
N ASN A 260 -0.20 -5.91 -7.74
CA ASN A 260 -0.83 -6.45 -6.53
C ASN A 260 -1.09 -7.96 -6.65
N THR A 261 -1.47 -8.40 -7.85
CA THR A 261 -1.72 -9.82 -8.14
C THR A 261 -0.44 -10.63 -8.08
N VAL A 262 0.65 -10.17 -8.70
CA VAL A 262 1.97 -10.82 -8.60
C VAL A 262 2.40 -10.94 -7.13
N ILE A 263 2.27 -9.87 -6.34
CA ILE A 263 2.68 -9.86 -4.93
C ILE A 263 1.84 -10.85 -4.10
N LYS A 264 0.52 -10.86 -4.28
CA LYS A 264 -0.40 -11.69 -3.49
C LYS A 264 -0.34 -13.17 -3.88
N MET A 265 -0.23 -13.44 -5.18
CA MET A 265 -0.28 -14.80 -5.71
C MET A 265 1.10 -15.48 -5.74
N ALA A 266 2.21 -14.75 -5.49
CA ALA A 266 3.55 -15.30 -5.53
C ALA A 266 3.73 -16.49 -4.56
N VAL A 267 3.19 -16.39 -3.34
CA VAL A 267 3.27 -17.46 -2.33
C VAL A 267 2.45 -18.67 -2.76
N ASP A 268 1.20 -18.45 -3.17
CA ASP A 268 0.31 -19.53 -3.62
C ASP A 268 0.89 -20.24 -4.86
N PHE A 269 1.43 -19.48 -5.80
CA PHE A 269 2.12 -20.04 -6.95
C PHE A 269 3.35 -20.84 -6.56
N GLY A 270 4.19 -20.31 -5.66
CA GLY A 270 5.36 -21.03 -5.16
C GLY A 270 4.98 -22.37 -4.51
N MET A 271 3.89 -22.40 -3.73
CA MET A 271 3.37 -23.65 -3.15
C MET A 271 2.83 -24.60 -4.24
N ALA A 272 2.12 -24.06 -5.23
CA ALA A 272 1.55 -24.87 -6.32
C ALA A 272 2.61 -25.58 -7.20
N ILE A 273 3.82 -24.98 -7.31
CA ILE A 273 4.97 -25.61 -7.99
C ILE A 273 5.86 -26.44 -7.04
N GLY A 274 5.40 -26.68 -5.80
CA GLY A 274 6.08 -27.59 -4.84
C GLY A 274 7.17 -26.95 -3.99
N LEU A 275 7.23 -25.62 -3.90
CA LEU A 275 8.24 -24.93 -3.06
C LEU A 275 7.86 -25.00 -1.57
N PRO A 276 8.85 -25.24 -0.67
CA PRO A 276 8.59 -25.28 0.76
C PRO A 276 8.26 -23.88 1.31
N ALA A 277 7.27 -23.80 2.22
CA ALA A 277 6.80 -22.55 2.82
C ALA A 277 7.91 -21.69 3.44
N ALA A 278 8.92 -22.32 4.08
CA ALA A 278 10.07 -21.62 4.62
C ALA A 278 10.89 -20.89 3.54
N GLY A 279 10.97 -21.46 2.32
CA GLY A 279 11.61 -20.82 1.17
C GLY A 279 10.86 -19.57 0.72
N LEU A 280 9.52 -19.61 0.74
CA LEU A 280 8.67 -18.47 0.34
C LEU A 280 8.81 -17.29 1.30
N ILE A 281 8.87 -17.54 2.62
CA ILE A 281 9.11 -16.50 3.63
C ILE A 281 10.48 -15.82 3.39
N ARG A 282 11.52 -16.62 3.11
CA ARG A 282 12.85 -16.07 2.79
C ARG A 282 12.83 -15.23 1.52
N ALA A 283 12.10 -15.65 0.49
CA ALA A 283 11.94 -14.89 -0.75
C ALA A 283 11.22 -13.54 -0.51
N LEU A 284 10.18 -13.52 0.33
CA LEU A 284 9.52 -12.28 0.73
C LEU A 284 10.47 -11.31 1.44
N LEU A 285 11.27 -11.80 2.39
CA LEU A 285 12.30 -11.01 3.06
C LEU A 285 13.33 -10.47 2.07
N LEU A 286 13.83 -11.33 1.17
CA LEU A 286 14.78 -10.94 0.13
C LEU A 286 14.20 -9.81 -0.75
N THR A 287 12.94 -9.93 -1.17
CA THR A 287 12.25 -8.89 -1.95
C THR A 287 12.24 -7.56 -1.21
N GLN A 288 11.95 -7.52 0.09
CA GLN A 288 11.92 -6.29 0.88
C GLN A 288 13.28 -5.59 0.92
N PHE A 289 14.37 -6.33 1.18
CA PHE A 289 15.71 -5.76 1.24
C PHE A 289 16.26 -5.33 -0.12
N VAL A 290 15.92 -6.05 -1.19
CA VAL A 290 16.25 -5.64 -2.57
C VAL A 290 15.45 -4.41 -2.98
N ALA A 291 14.19 -4.33 -2.60
CA ALA A 291 13.32 -3.21 -2.96
C ALA A 291 13.78 -1.86 -2.37
N PHE A 292 14.49 -1.87 -1.24
CA PHE A 292 15.02 -0.66 -0.62
C PHE A 292 15.98 0.13 -1.54
N PRO A 293 17.16 -0.41 -1.92
CA PRO A 293 18.07 0.31 -2.80
C PRO A 293 17.47 0.54 -4.19
N ALA A 294 16.65 -0.40 -4.67
CA ALA A 294 15.98 -0.31 -5.95
C ALA A 294 14.99 0.86 -6.01
N ALA A 295 14.19 1.08 -4.97
CA ALA A 295 13.28 2.22 -4.90
C ALA A 295 14.04 3.54 -4.98
N LEU A 296 15.17 3.68 -4.27
CA LEU A 296 16.02 4.87 -4.34
C LEU A 296 16.61 5.10 -5.75
N ALA A 297 17.03 4.02 -6.40
CA ALA A 297 17.53 4.06 -7.78
C ALA A 297 16.43 4.50 -8.77
N PHE A 298 15.22 3.94 -8.63
CA PHE A 298 14.06 4.34 -9.43
C PHE A 298 13.64 5.80 -9.19
N GLY A 299 13.71 6.31 -7.96
CA GLY A 299 13.46 7.71 -7.67
C GLY A 299 14.43 8.66 -8.40
N ARG A 300 15.72 8.27 -8.49
CA ARG A 300 16.72 9.01 -9.28
C ARG A 300 16.47 8.86 -10.78
N LEU A 301 16.09 7.66 -11.23
CA LEU A 301 15.76 7.39 -12.62
C LEU A 301 14.54 8.22 -13.06
N GLY A 302 13.45 8.21 -12.27
CA GLY A 302 12.26 9.02 -12.54
C GLY A 302 12.58 10.52 -12.64
N ALA A 303 13.43 11.03 -11.75
CA ALA A 303 13.88 12.42 -11.80
C ALA A 303 14.73 12.76 -13.05
N ARG A 304 15.38 11.77 -13.69
CA ARG A 304 16.23 11.98 -14.88
C ARG A 304 15.46 11.81 -16.21
N ILE A 305 14.68 10.75 -16.33
CA ILE A 305 14.02 10.38 -17.61
C ILE A 305 12.51 10.66 -17.61
N GLY A 306 11.94 11.13 -16.49
CA GLY A 306 10.52 11.30 -16.25
C GLY A 306 9.88 10.08 -15.57
N ALA A 307 8.89 10.35 -14.69
CA ALA A 307 8.22 9.29 -13.93
C ALA A 307 7.51 8.28 -14.85
N ARG A 308 6.81 8.76 -15.87
CA ARG A 308 6.11 7.91 -16.85
C ARG A 308 7.02 6.88 -17.51
N ARG A 309 8.19 7.31 -18.02
CA ARG A 309 9.13 6.41 -18.71
C ARG A 309 9.71 5.38 -17.75
N ALA A 310 10.03 5.80 -16.52
CA ALA A 310 10.54 4.89 -15.49
C ALA A 310 9.49 3.87 -15.06
N ILE A 311 8.21 4.26 -14.92
CA ILE A 311 7.11 3.32 -14.64
C ILE A 311 6.95 2.32 -15.80
N LEU A 312 7.00 2.79 -17.06
CA LEU A 312 6.91 1.91 -18.24
C LEU A 312 8.04 0.86 -18.27
N LEU A 313 9.27 1.23 -17.91
CA LEU A 313 10.37 0.26 -17.75
C LEU A 313 10.02 -0.79 -16.69
N GLY A 314 9.50 -0.37 -15.53
CA GLY A 314 9.07 -1.28 -14.47
C GLY A 314 7.94 -2.21 -14.91
N ILE A 315 6.94 -1.70 -15.63
CA ILE A 315 5.84 -2.49 -16.22
C ILE A 315 6.39 -3.51 -17.22
N GLY A 316 7.37 -3.13 -18.05
CA GLY A 316 8.04 -4.04 -18.98
C GLY A 316 8.72 -5.20 -18.26
N VAL A 317 9.42 -4.92 -17.16
CA VAL A 317 10.03 -5.95 -16.30
C VAL A 317 8.96 -6.86 -15.69
N TYR A 318 7.86 -6.31 -15.15
CA TYR A 318 6.75 -7.11 -14.62
C TYR A 318 6.10 -7.99 -15.69
N THR A 319 5.95 -7.50 -16.92
CA THR A 319 5.47 -8.31 -18.05
C THR A 319 6.41 -9.48 -18.29
N GLY A 320 7.73 -9.24 -18.30
CA GLY A 320 8.73 -10.29 -18.41
C GLY A 320 8.67 -11.31 -17.27
N VAL A 321 8.46 -10.85 -16.03
CA VAL A 321 8.29 -11.71 -14.83
C VAL A 321 7.05 -12.61 -14.98
N ALA A 322 5.91 -12.05 -15.43
CA ALA A 322 4.68 -12.81 -15.61
C ALA A 322 4.85 -13.91 -16.70
N LEU A 323 5.56 -13.60 -17.77
CA LEU A 323 5.90 -14.59 -18.83
C LEU A 323 6.92 -15.61 -18.33
N TRP A 324 7.94 -15.19 -17.57
CA TRP A 324 8.93 -16.10 -17.00
C TRP A 324 8.31 -17.12 -16.03
N ALA A 325 7.25 -16.75 -15.32
CA ALA A 325 6.53 -17.67 -14.45
C ALA A 325 5.99 -18.92 -15.17
N MET A 326 5.79 -18.87 -16.50
CA MET A 326 5.35 -20.02 -17.30
C MET A 326 6.37 -21.17 -17.32
N VAL A 327 7.65 -20.84 -17.28
CA VAL A 327 8.77 -21.78 -17.41
C VAL A 327 9.51 -21.98 -16.09
N LEU A 328 8.97 -21.43 -15.00
CA LEU A 328 9.59 -21.52 -13.68
C LEU A 328 9.41 -22.93 -13.11
N ASP A 329 10.52 -23.61 -12.80
CA ASP A 329 10.55 -25.00 -12.31
C ASP A 329 11.48 -25.23 -11.10
N SER A 330 12.22 -24.20 -10.66
CA SER A 330 13.24 -24.34 -9.65
C SER A 330 13.13 -23.31 -8.52
N VAL A 331 13.56 -23.70 -7.32
CA VAL A 331 13.67 -22.83 -6.15
C VAL A 331 14.60 -21.64 -6.44
N ALA A 332 15.73 -21.89 -7.12
CA ALA A 332 16.67 -20.84 -7.50
C ALA A 332 16.05 -19.82 -8.46
N GLY A 333 15.28 -20.30 -9.45
CA GLY A 333 14.51 -19.44 -10.36
C GLY A 333 13.49 -18.58 -9.61
N PHE A 334 12.79 -19.15 -8.60
CA PHE A 334 11.84 -18.39 -7.77
C PHE A 334 12.54 -17.26 -6.98
N TYR A 335 13.70 -17.54 -6.36
CA TYR A 335 14.47 -16.50 -5.70
C TYR A 335 14.96 -15.41 -6.66
N ALA A 336 15.43 -15.80 -7.85
CA ALA A 336 15.84 -14.86 -8.89
C ALA A 336 14.65 -13.97 -9.31
N MET A 337 13.47 -14.58 -9.49
CA MET A 337 12.24 -13.84 -9.79
C MET A 337 11.85 -12.88 -8.66
N ALA A 338 11.96 -13.31 -7.40
CA ALA A 338 11.71 -12.47 -6.22
C ALA A 338 12.65 -11.24 -6.18
N VAL A 339 13.93 -11.43 -6.55
CA VAL A 339 14.89 -10.32 -6.70
C VAL A 339 14.46 -9.35 -7.80
N VAL A 340 14.10 -9.87 -8.99
CA VAL A 340 13.66 -9.03 -10.12
C VAL A 340 12.39 -8.25 -9.77
N VAL A 341 11.42 -8.87 -9.09
CA VAL A 341 10.22 -8.17 -8.57
C VAL A 341 10.64 -7.07 -7.59
N GLY A 342 11.52 -7.39 -6.64
CA GLY A 342 12.04 -6.41 -5.67
C GLY A 342 12.70 -5.21 -6.33
N LEU A 343 13.42 -5.41 -7.44
CA LEU A 343 14.08 -4.32 -8.18
C LEU A 343 13.09 -3.30 -8.74
N VAL A 344 11.86 -3.67 -9.09
CA VAL A 344 10.91 -2.78 -9.77
C VAL A 344 9.71 -2.38 -8.91
N GLN A 345 9.34 -3.19 -7.92
CA GLN A 345 8.12 -3.01 -7.12
C GLN A 345 8.03 -1.63 -6.48
N GLY A 346 9.05 -1.25 -5.72
CA GLY A 346 9.11 0.05 -5.04
C GLY A 346 9.16 1.22 -6.03
N GLY A 347 9.83 1.02 -7.17
CA GLY A 347 9.93 2.01 -8.24
C GLY A 347 8.58 2.32 -8.88
N VAL A 348 7.86 1.29 -9.31
CA VAL A 348 6.54 1.46 -9.96
C VAL A 348 5.56 2.12 -9.01
N GLN A 349 5.47 1.65 -7.75
CA GLN A 349 4.52 2.19 -6.77
C GLN A 349 4.86 3.63 -6.39
N SER A 350 6.13 3.93 -6.07
CA SER A 350 6.55 5.26 -5.63
C SER A 350 6.44 6.32 -6.73
N LEU A 351 6.81 5.97 -7.97
CA LEU A 351 6.71 6.87 -9.12
C LEU A 351 5.26 7.06 -9.57
N SER A 352 4.38 6.07 -9.40
CA SER A 352 2.94 6.23 -9.64
C SER A 352 2.35 7.26 -8.68
N ARG A 353 2.71 7.21 -7.37
CA ARG A 353 2.31 8.20 -6.38
C ARG A 353 2.84 9.60 -6.72
N SER A 354 4.10 9.71 -7.12
CA SER A 354 4.71 11.01 -7.47
C SER A 354 4.14 11.59 -8.76
N LEU A 355 3.89 10.78 -9.77
CA LEU A 355 3.26 11.22 -11.02
C LEU A 355 1.83 11.68 -10.78
N TYR A 356 1.07 10.94 -9.96
CA TYR A 356 -0.26 11.35 -9.56
C TYR A 356 -0.28 12.69 -8.81
N ALA A 357 0.67 12.89 -7.89
CA ALA A 357 0.78 14.13 -7.13
C ALA A 357 0.91 15.38 -8.00
N ARG A 358 1.43 15.25 -9.24
CA ARG A 358 1.56 16.37 -10.19
C ARG A 358 0.23 16.79 -10.82
N PHE A 359 -0.78 15.93 -10.80
CA PHE A 359 -2.15 16.24 -11.25
C PHE A 359 -3.01 16.88 -10.16
N VAL A 360 -2.53 16.88 -8.91
CA VAL A 360 -3.32 17.30 -7.77
C VAL A 360 -3.33 18.83 -7.66
N PRO A 361 -4.53 19.48 -7.70
CA PRO A 361 -4.65 20.90 -7.48
C PRO A 361 -4.27 21.31 -6.05
N ALA A 362 -3.80 22.54 -5.90
CA ALA A 362 -3.51 23.11 -4.59
C ALA A 362 -4.76 23.08 -3.68
N GLY A 363 -4.58 22.64 -2.43
CA GLY A 363 -5.67 22.59 -1.44
C GLY A 363 -6.55 21.33 -1.49
N LYS A 364 -6.51 20.51 -2.56
CA LYS A 364 -7.35 19.31 -2.74
C LYS A 364 -6.58 17.98 -2.64
N SER A 365 -5.47 17.97 -1.92
CA SER A 365 -4.59 16.80 -1.90
C SER A 365 -5.23 15.56 -1.25
N ALA A 366 -5.96 15.69 -0.15
CA ALA A 366 -6.54 14.53 0.52
C ALA A 366 -7.72 13.94 -0.28
N GLU A 367 -8.52 14.77 -0.92
CA GLU A 367 -9.61 14.34 -1.80
C GLU A 367 -9.06 13.55 -3.00
N TYR A 368 -8.07 14.12 -3.72
CA TYR A 368 -7.47 13.47 -4.88
C TYR A 368 -6.73 12.17 -4.49
N PHE A 369 -5.94 12.18 -3.43
CA PHE A 369 -5.31 10.94 -2.95
C PHE A 369 -6.32 9.93 -2.41
N GLY A 370 -7.49 10.38 -1.95
CA GLY A 370 -8.64 9.52 -1.70
C GLY A 370 -9.08 8.75 -2.95
N PHE A 371 -9.21 9.43 -4.11
CA PHE A 371 -9.49 8.78 -5.39
C PHE A 371 -8.39 7.83 -5.85
N TYR A 372 -7.13 8.25 -5.76
CA TYR A 372 -5.99 7.43 -6.11
C TYR A 372 -5.97 6.10 -5.34
N ASN A 373 -6.15 6.20 -4.02
CA ASN A 373 -6.17 5.02 -3.16
C ASN A 373 -7.44 4.18 -3.37
N MET A 374 -8.59 4.80 -3.66
CA MET A 374 -9.81 4.10 -4.05
C MET A 374 -9.56 3.24 -5.31
N VAL A 375 -9.01 3.81 -6.37
CA VAL A 375 -8.66 3.09 -7.60
C VAL A 375 -7.67 1.97 -7.30
N GLY A 376 -6.63 2.22 -6.49
CA GLY A 376 -5.66 1.22 -6.08
C GLY A 376 -6.27 0.05 -5.28
N LYS A 377 -7.38 0.25 -4.56
CA LYS A 377 -8.10 -0.83 -3.85
C LYS A 377 -8.98 -1.63 -4.79
N PHE A 378 -9.68 -0.98 -5.70
CA PHE A 378 -10.41 -1.70 -6.76
C PHE A 378 -9.46 -2.46 -7.71
N ALA A 379 -8.21 -2.02 -7.83
CA ALA A 379 -7.13 -2.71 -8.55
C ALA A 379 -6.58 -3.92 -7.76
N THR A 380 -7.43 -4.79 -7.29
CA THR A 380 -7.07 -6.08 -6.66
C THR A 380 -8.08 -7.15 -7.04
N VAL A 381 -8.93 -6.87 -8.02
CA VAL A 381 -10.08 -7.72 -8.37
C VAL A 381 -9.87 -8.39 -9.72
N ILE A 382 -9.44 -7.64 -10.73
CA ILE A 382 -9.37 -8.16 -12.11
C ILE A 382 -8.29 -9.23 -12.23
N GLY A 383 -7.12 -9.02 -11.65
CA GLY A 383 -5.99 -9.94 -11.75
C GLY A 383 -6.30 -11.34 -11.21
N PRO A 384 -6.75 -11.48 -9.95
CA PRO A 384 -7.15 -12.80 -9.42
C PRO A 384 -8.28 -13.45 -10.20
N VAL A 385 -9.28 -12.69 -10.67
CA VAL A 385 -10.37 -13.21 -11.52
C VAL A 385 -9.83 -13.72 -12.84
N LEU A 386 -8.90 -12.97 -13.47
CA LEU A 386 -8.26 -13.35 -14.72
C LEU A 386 -7.45 -14.65 -14.57
N ILE A 387 -6.70 -14.78 -13.47
CA ILE A 387 -5.98 -16.02 -13.13
C ILE A 387 -6.96 -17.18 -12.94
N ALA A 388 -8.01 -17.00 -12.13
CA ALA A 388 -8.98 -18.05 -11.86
C ALA A 388 -9.69 -18.50 -13.15
N LEU A 389 -10.13 -17.56 -13.98
CA LEU A 389 -10.78 -17.85 -15.26
C LEU A 389 -9.83 -18.59 -16.22
N THR A 390 -8.59 -18.13 -16.33
CA THR A 390 -7.61 -18.77 -17.22
C THR A 390 -7.24 -20.16 -16.70
N ALA A 391 -7.09 -20.35 -15.40
CA ALA A 391 -6.81 -21.64 -14.78
C ALA A 391 -7.95 -22.65 -15.03
N THR A 392 -9.22 -22.23 -14.89
CA THR A 392 -10.39 -23.07 -15.13
C THR A 392 -10.55 -23.44 -16.62
N LEU A 393 -10.27 -22.52 -17.53
CA LEU A 393 -10.42 -22.76 -18.97
C LEU A 393 -9.26 -23.59 -19.55
N THR A 394 -8.04 -23.43 -19.03
CA THR A 394 -6.85 -24.09 -19.59
C THR A 394 -6.37 -25.29 -18.81
N GLY A 395 -6.82 -25.46 -17.55
CA GLY A 395 -6.29 -26.46 -16.62
C GLY A 395 -4.83 -26.25 -16.23
N ASN A 396 -4.24 -25.07 -16.56
CA ASN A 396 -2.81 -24.82 -16.42
C ASN A 396 -2.55 -23.60 -15.51
N ALA A 397 -2.07 -23.85 -14.29
CA ALA A 397 -1.74 -22.80 -13.32
C ALA A 397 -0.63 -21.84 -13.81
N ARG A 398 0.33 -22.34 -14.59
CA ARG A 398 1.43 -21.50 -15.13
C ARG A 398 0.92 -20.53 -16.20
N GLY A 399 0.05 -21.02 -17.11
CA GLY A 399 -0.61 -20.18 -18.12
C GLY A 399 -1.53 -19.14 -17.48
N ALA A 400 -2.17 -19.50 -16.37
CA ALA A 400 -3.03 -18.60 -15.63
C ALA A 400 -2.28 -17.39 -15.08
N ILE A 401 -1.10 -17.56 -14.50
CA ILE A 401 -0.29 -16.44 -14.02
C ILE A 401 0.21 -15.56 -15.17
N ALA A 402 0.58 -16.16 -16.31
CA ALA A 402 0.98 -15.39 -17.48
C ALA A 402 -0.11 -14.46 -18.01
N SER A 403 -1.40 -14.77 -17.75
CA SER A 403 -2.51 -13.90 -18.14
C SER A 403 -2.44 -12.51 -17.52
N VAL A 404 -1.77 -12.35 -16.38
CA VAL A 404 -1.54 -11.05 -15.73
C VAL A 404 -0.72 -10.11 -16.62
N ALA A 405 0.09 -10.65 -17.53
CA ALA A 405 0.81 -9.85 -18.52
C ALA A 405 -0.12 -8.96 -19.37
N LEU A 406 -1.37 -9.38 -19.59
CA LEU A 406 -2.37 -8.59 -20.31
C LEU A 406 -2.70 -7.28 -19.58
N LEU A 407 -2.75 -7.31 -18.24
CA LEU A 407 -2.98 -6.12 -17.41
C LEU A 407 -1.79 -5.14 -17.51
N PHE A 408 -0.57 -5.66 -17.50
CA PHE A 408 0.62 -4.86 -17.67
C PHE A 408 0.71 -4.24 -19.07
N LEU A 409 0.43 -5.00 -20.12
CA LEU A 409 0.43 -4.51 -21.50
C LEU A 409 -0.65 -3.44 -21.71
N ALA A 410 -1.88 -3.70 -21.29
CA ALA A 410 -2.98 -2.75 -21.43
C ALA A 410 -2.71 -1.48 -20.60
N GLY A 411 -2.30 -1.62 -19.35
CA GLY A 411 -1.93 -0.50 -18.49
C GLY A 411 -0.74 0.29 -19.03
N GLY A 412 0.28 -0.40 -19.58
CA GLY A 412 1.44 0.21 -20.22
C GLY A 412 1.09 1.03 -21.47
N VAL A 413 0.24 0.49 -22.35
CA VAL A 413 -0.25 1.20 -23.55
C VAL A 413 -1.02 2.46 -23.17
N LEU A 414 -1.89 2.38 -22.17
CA LEU A 414 -2.63 3.55 -21.69
C LEU A 414 -1.67 4.56 -21.05
N LEU A 415 -0.73 4.14 -20.22
CA LEU A 415 0.25 5.01 -19.58
C LEU A 415 1.15 5.71 -20.62
N TRP A 416 1.50 5.04 -21.69
CA TRP A 416 2.29 5.63 -22.78
C TRP A 416 1.60 6.84 -23.44
N ARG A 417 0.27 6.85 -23.44
CA ARG A 417 -0.55 7.97 -23.96
C ARG A 417 -0.74 9.10 -22.96
N VAL A 418 -0.39 8.93 -21.69
CA VAL A 418 -0.49 9.97 -20.66
C VAL A 418 0.54 11.05 -20.92
N GLN A 419 0.11 12.30 -20.95
CA GLN A 419 1.01 13.46 -20.95
C GLN A 419 1.34 13.85 -19.52
N GLU A 420 2.63 13.89 -19.19
CA GLU A 420 3.07 14.35 -17.86
C GLU A 420 2.81 15.85 -17.74
N PRO A 421 2.21 16.32 -16.62
CA PRO A 421 2.18 17.74 -16.32
C PRO A 421 3.62 18.26 -16.17
N PRO A 422 3.94 19.46 -16.67
CA PRO A 422 5.27 20.04 -16.51
C PRO A 422 5.61 20.18 -15.01
N ALA A 423 6.86 19.87 -14.65
CA ALA A 423 7.37 19.94 -13.28
C ALA A 423 7.42 21.38 -12.78
N GLY A 424 6.28 21.97 -12.45
CA GLY A 424 6.17 23.39 -12.03
C GLY A 424 4.79 23.99 -12.26
N SER A 425 3.93 23.36 -13.02
CA SER A 425 2.52 23.77 -13.11
C SER A 425 1.73 23.14 -11.97
N SER A 426 1.78 23.74 -10.78
CA SER A 426 0.65 23.63 -9.85
C SER A 426 -0.50 24.36 -10.51
N ALA A 427 -1.42 23.65 -11.14
CA ALA A 427 -2.66 24.19 -11.65
C ALA A 427 -3.49 24.81 -10.54
#